data_e62af6f75b9dcd97c588144dc2cfd96b
#
_entry.id   e62af6f75b9dcd97c588144dc2cfd96b
#
_cell.length_a   1.000
_cell.length_b   1.000
_cell.length_c   1.000
_cell.angle_alpha   90.00
_cell.angle_beta   90.00
_cell.angle_gamma   90.00
#
_symmetry.space_group_name_H-M   'P 1'
#
loop_
_entity.id
_entity.type
_entity.pdbx_description
1 polymer ?
#
loop_
_entity_poly.entity_id
_entity_poly.type
_entity_poly.pdbx_seq_one_letter_code
_entity_poly.pdbx_strand_id
1 'polypeptide(L)'
;MNSVNPFTLYQLAEELQVQKSANTNIDRIYIYFKHLDLVVSNQTVLKAKAFYQTYFNDVDYEDWSQELLSTSNREYALFSSANSKYPIFGYKIPLPLTKKGESDANIFILLRSDFFDELAISMDYLAGRNFYILTPDHEVLFSTSDNIPMEWLLNQNWENEGIRSYKTNEEDWMISNILSQRKRDRIKYILATPTHMYVGQVTKINTFFVIGITSILLIGMVLTIVLIRKNYYPMRHLLEKIYQEGQLESLQVYNEYELIFRGIDKSYKEKQSLLSQLNAQKNIVKEHLIERLLKGQSMSLSIEDQMDMDVSSFQQMKLIQFV
;
A
#
# COMPACT_ATOMS: atom_id res chain seq x y z
N MET A 1 -52.41 -42.91 -17.14
CA MET A 1 -52.27 -42.02 -15.98
C MET A 1 -51.46 -42.73 -14.94
N ASN A 2 -50.17 -42.47 -14.87
CA ASN A 2 -49.35 -43.01 -13.76
C ASN A 2 -49.76 -42.27 -12.49
N SER A 3 -50.49 -42.96 -11.61
CA SER A 3 -50.83 -42.48 -10.27
C SER A 3 -49.49 -42.39 -9.49
N VAL A 4 -49.04 -41.19 -9.25
CA VAL A 4 -47.87 -40.99 -8.38
C VAL A 4 -48.25 -41.50 -7.01
N ASN A 5 -47.41 -42.36 -6.45
CA ASN A 5 -47.66 -42.93 -5.13
C ASN A 5 -47.62 -41.82 -4.07
N PRO A 6 -48.71 -41.57 -3.31
CA PRO A 6 -48.74 -40.52 -2.28
C PRO A 6 -47.62 -40.67 -1.24
N PHE A 7 -47.21 -41.90 -0.96
CA PHE A 7 -46.12 -42.18 -0.03
C PHE A 7 -44.78 -41.63 -0.52
N THR A 8 -44.51 -41.75 -1.85
CA THR A 8 -43.28 -41.19 -2.45
C THR A 8 -43.26 -39.65 -2.37
N LEU A 9 -44.40 -38.99 -2.55
CA LEU A 9 -44.51 -37.53 -2.41
C LEU A 9 -44.27 -37.09 -0.96
N TYR A 10 -44.75 -37.87 0.01
CA TYR A 10 -44.53 -37.61 1.43
C TYR A 10 -43.03 -37.76 1.79
N GLN A 11 -42.38 -38.83 1.36
CA GLN A 11 -40.93 -39.02 1.54
C GLN A 11 -40.13 -37.86 0.93
N LEU A 12 -40.49 -37.41 -0.27
CA LEU A 12 -39.86 -36.29 -0.91
C LEU A 12 -40.01 -35.01 -0.07
N ALA A 13 -41.20 -34.73 0.45
CA ALA A 13 -41.41 -33.56 1.33
C ALA A 13 -40.54 -33.61 2.60
N GLU A 14 -40.37 -34.83 3.17
CA GLU A 14 -39.52 -35.05 4.33
C GLU A 14 -38.03 -34.80 4.02
N GLU A 15 -37.56 -35.29 2.88
CA GLU A 15 -36.21 -35.00 2.39
C GLU A 15 -35.98 -33.49 2.17
N LEU A 16 -36.94 -32.80 1.57
CA LEU A 16 -36.86 -31.32 1.40
C LEU A 16 -36.84 -30.62 2.76
N GLN A 17 -37.56 -31.12 3.76
CA GLN A 17 -37.53 -30.56 5.11
C GLN A 17 -36.14 -30.74 5.77
N VAL A 18 -35.51 -31.87 5.58
CA VAL A 18 -34.12 -32.08 6.06
C VAL A 18 -33.15 -31.11 5.41
N GLN A 19 -33.25 -30.96 4.10
CA GLN A 19 -32.38 -30.02 3.35
C GLN A 19 -32.60 -28.56 3.80
N LYS A 20 -33.84 -28.15 3.99
CA LYS A 20 -34.18 -26.81 4.50
C LYS A 20 -33.63 -26.58 5.90
N SER A 21 -33.75 -27.59 6.79
CA SER A 21 -33.27 -27.49 8.16
C SER A 21 -31.75 -27.43 8.27
N ALA A 22 -31.03 -27.96 7.28
CA ALA A 22 -29.58 -27.91 7.22
C ALA A 22 -29.03 -26.51 6.83
N ASN A 23 -29.88 -25.61 6.29
CA ASN A 23 -29.47 -24.27 5.87
C ASN A 23 -30.47 -23.22 6.32
N THR A 24 -30.09 -22.41 7.30
CA THR A 24 -30.92 -21.36 7.90
C THR A 24 -31.28 -20.23 6.97
N ASN A 25 -30.49 -20.03 5.90
CA ASN A 25 -30.70 -18.96 4.90
C ASN A 25 -31.82 -19.29 3.92
N ILE A 26 -32.28 -20.54 3.90
CA ILE A 26 -33.35 -20.97 3.03
C ILE A 26 -34.69 -20.76 3.75
N ASP A 27 -35.59 -20.01 3.11
CA ASP A 27 -36.96 -19.88 3.56
C ASP A 27 -37.77 -21.13 3.19
N ARG A 28 -37.70 -21.50 1.91
CA ARG A 28 -38.54 -22.58 1.38
C ARG A 28 -37.83 -23.31 0.25
N ILE A 29 -38.08 -24.66 0.22
CA ILE A 29 -37.71 -25.51 -0.91
C ILE A 29 -38.98 -26.16 -1.42
N TYR A 30 -39.22 -26.12 -2.72
CA TYR A 30 -40.34 -26.85 -3.30
C TYR A 30 -39.99 -27.27 -4.74
N ILE A 31 -40.71 -28.35 -5.17
CA ILE A 31 -40.60 -28.89 -6.52
C ILE A 31 -41.98 -28.79 -7.15
N TYR A 32 -42.03 -28.15 -8.32
CA TYR A 32 -43.24 -28.06 -9.14
C TYR A 32 -43.18 -29.09 -10.25
N PHE A 33 -44.15 -30.03 -10.24
CA PHE A 33 -44.37 -31.05 -11.27
C PHE A 33 -45.34 -30.53 -12.32
N LYS A 34 -44.87 -30.19 -13.51
CA LYS A 34 -45.69 -29.54 -14.56
C LYS A 34 -46.90 -30.41 -15.00
N HIS A 35 -46.63 -31.70 -15.30
CA HIS A 35 -47.72 -32.61 -15.77
C HIS A 35 -48.80 -32.92 -14.76
N LEU A 36 -48.51 -32.76 -13.48
CA LEU A 36 -49.41 -33.04 -12.40
C LEU A 36 -50.07 -31.79 -11.83
N ASP A 37 -49.58 -30.61 -12.23
CA ASP A 37 -49.92 -29.35 -11.61
C ASP A 37 -49.83 -29.39 -10.09
N LEU A 38 -48.73 -29.99 -9.59
CA LEU A 38 -48.52 -30.34 -8.18
C LEU A 38 -47.23 -29.68 -7.67
N VAL A 39 -47.31 -29.08 -6.51
CA VAL A 39 -46.15 -28.57 -5.77
C VAL A 39 -45.93 -29.47 -4.54
N VAL A 40 -44.72 -29.99 -4.42
CA VAL A 40 -44.22 -30.67 -3.22
C VAL A 40 -43.24 -29.74 -2.55
N SER A 41 -43.59 -29.27 -1.37
CA SER A 41 -42.71 -28.44 -0.55
C SER A 41 -42.21 -29.19 0.68
N ASN A 42 -41.29 -28.57 1.38
CA ASN A 42 -40.81 -29.06 2.67
C ASN A 42 -41.92 -29.19 3.76
N GLN A 43 -43.10 -28.66 3.54
CA GLN A 43 -44.19 -28.69 4.52
C GLN A 43 -45.46 -29.33 3.98
N THR A 44 -45.73 -29.21 2.70
CA THR A 44 -47.03 -29.62 2.14
C THR A 44 -46.89 -30.14 0.71
N VAL A 45 -47.92 -30.91 0.32
CA VAL A 45 -48.14 -31.33 -1.08
C VAL A 45 -49.47 -30.75 -1.55
N LEU A 46 -49.47 -29.78 -2.45
CA LEU A 46 -50.64 -29.04 -2.89
C LEU A 46 -50.67 -28.86 -4.41
N LYS A 47 -51.87 -28.65 -4.96
CA LYS A 47 -52.01 -28.12 -6.34
C LYS A 47 -51.40 -26.76 -6.42
N ALA A 48 -50.82 -26.38 -7.58
CA ALA A 48 -50.14 -25.13 -7.75
C ALA A 48 -50.96 -23.90 -7.33
N LYS A 49 -52.23 -23.83 -7.71
CA LYS A 49 -53.13 -22.73 -7.31
C LYS A 49 -53.32 -22.66 -5.77
N ALA A 50 -53.51 -23.79 -5.11
CA ALA A 50 -53.64 -23.82 -3.65
C ALA A 50 -52.33 -23.43 -2.94
N PHE A 51 -51.20 -23.85 -3.48
CA PHE A 51 -49.89 -23.49 -2.95
C PHE A 51 -49.66 -21.98 -3.08
N TYR A 52 -49.99 -21.40 -4.24
CA TYR A 52 -49.91 -19.94 -4.44
C TYR A 52 -50.75 -19.21 -3.38
N GLN A 53 -52.02 -19.56 -3.26
CA GLN A 53 -52.96 -18.91 -2.31
C GLN A 53 -52.48 -18.97 -0.86
N THR A 54 -51.70 -20.00 -0.51
CA THR A 54 -51.22 -20.22 0.87
C THR A 54 -49.93 -19.42 1.12
N TYR A 55 -49.07 -19.30 0.09
CA TYR A 55 -47.68 -18.88 0.33
C TYR A 55 -47.19 -17.69 -0.51
N PHE A 56 -47.97 -17.31 -1.53
CA PHE A 56 -47.59 -16.25 -2.51
C PHE A 56 -48.70 -15.28 -2.78
N ASN A 57 -49.63 -15.08 -1.87
CA ASN A 57 -50.79 -14.23 -2.02
C ASN A 57 -50.45 -12.74 -2.19
N ASP A 58 -49.24 -12.34 -1.90
CA ASP A 58 -48.66 -10.99 -2.05
C ASP A 58 -47.89 -10.80 -3.34
N VAL A 59 -47.75 -11.87 -4.14
CA VAL A 59 -47.10 -11.87 -5.48
C VAL A 59 -48.21 -11.92 -6.53
N ASP A 60 -48.01 -11.30 -7.69
CA ASP A 60 -48.95 -11.44 -8.81
C ASP A 60 -49.02 -12.90 -9.29
N TYR A 61 -50.25 -13.39 -9.54
CA TYR A 61 -50.46 -14.81 -9.91
C TYR A 61 -49.87 -15.11 -11.30
N GLU A 62 -49.99 -14.16 -12.26
CA GLU A 62 -49.48 -14.35 -13.61
C GLU A 62 -47.97 -14.42 -13.61
N ASP A 63 -47.31 -13.50 -12.91
CA ASP A 63 -45.84 -13.50 -12.75
C ASP A 63 -45.35 -14.79 -12.09
N TRP A 64 -45.99 -15.19 -10.99
CA TRP A 64 -45.62 -16.41 -10.28
C TRP A 64 -45.83 -17.66 -11.14
N SER A 65 -46.94 -17.75 -11.86
CA SER A 65 -47.25 -18.89 -12.72
C SER A 65 -46.34 -18.98 -13.96
N GLN A 66 -46.00 -17.84 -14.54
CA GLN A 66 -45.05 -17.76 -15.63
C GLN A 66 -43.66 -18.24 -15.18
N GLU A 67 -43.23 -17.83 -13.99
CA GLU A 67 -41.92 -18.25 -13.46
C GLU A 67 -41.88 -19.77 -13.16
N LEU A 68 -42.99 -20.35 -12.64
CA LEU A 68 -43.13 -21.77 -12.45
C LEU A 68 -43.00 -22.59 -13.74
N LEU A 69 -43.66 -22.10 -14.81
CA LEU A 69 -43.67 -22.78 -16.11
C LEU A 69 -42.45 -22.47 -16.97
N SER A 70 -41.77 -21.40 -16.67
CA SER A 70 -40.67 -20.94 -17.51
C SER A 70 -39.58 -21.99 -17.64
N THR A 71 -39.19 -22.25 -18.88
CA THR A 71 -38.08 -23.12 -19.25
C THR A 71 -36.82 -22.30 -19.51
N SER A 72 -36.83 -21.04 -19.04
CA SER A 72 -35.70 -20.14 -19.25
C SER A 72 -34.43 -20.73 -18.64
N ASN A 73 -33.28 -20.50 -19.30
CA ASN A 73 -31.96 -20.90 -18.83
C ASN A 73 -31.51 -20.11 -17.57
N ARG A 74 -32.39 -19.31 -16.99
CA ARG A 74 -32.12 -18.60 -15.74
C ARG A 74 -32.06 -19.61 -14.59
N GLU A 75 -30.99 -19.61 -13.85
CA GLU A 75 -30.81 -20.43 -12.64
C GLU A 75 -31.41 -19.73 -11.40
N TYR A 76 -31.94 -18.54 -11.52
CA TYR A 76 -32.60 -17.81 -10.43
C TYR A 76 -34.07 -17.54 -10.75
N ALA A 77 -34.88 -17.43 -9.72
CA ALA A 77 -36.27 -17.04 -9.75
C ALA A 77 -36.46 -15.75 -8.95
N LEU A 78 -37.25 -14.83 -9.47
CA LEU A 78 -37.61 -13.59 -8.82
C LEU A 78 -39.14 -13.47 -8.78
N PHE A 79 -39.66 -13.12 -7.60
CA PHE A 79 -41.09 -12.87 -7.43
C PHE A 79 -41.26 -11.50 -6.77
N SER A 80 -41.84 -10.56 -7.51
CA SER A 80 -42.15 -9.24 -6.99
C SER A 80 -43.27 -9.34 -5.95
N SER A 81 -43.00 -8.93 -4.71
CA SER A 81 -43.95 -8.95 -3.61
C SER A 81 -44.54 -7.55 -3.39
N ALA A 82 -45.84 -7.44 -3.25
CA ALA A 82 -46.51 -6.17 -2.95
C ALA A 82 -46.19 -5.62 -1.55
N ASN A 83 -45.78 -6.51 -0.63
CA ASN A 83 -45.54 -6.19 0.77
C ASN A 83 -44.06 -6.03 1.12
N SER A 84 -43.14 -6.22 0.17
CA SER A 84 -41.70 -6.14 0.39
C SER A 84 -41.05 -5.13 -0.57
N LYS A 85 -40.08 -4.37 -0.07
CA LYS A 85 -39.26 -3.49 -0.88
C LYS A 85 -38.43 -4.24 -1.93
N TYR A 86 -38.08 -5.49 -1.63
CA TYR A 86 -37.23 -6.32 -2.48
C TYR A 86 -37.98 -7.55 -2.96
N PRO A 87 -37.65 -8.06 -4.16
CA PRO A 87 -38.27 -9.29 -4.67
C PRO A 87 -37.82 -10.50 -3.82
N ILE A 88 -38.69 -11.50 -3.77
CA ILE A 88 -38.33 -12.82 -3.22
C ILE A 88 -37.35 -13.45 -4.21
N PHE A 89 -36.13 -13.70 -3.75
CA PHE A 89 -35.07 -14.28 -4.56
C PHE A 89 -34.85 -15.74 -4.25
N GLY A 90 -34.66 -16.55 -5.27
CA GLY A 90 -34.34 -17.95 -5.13
C GLY A 90 -33.63 -18.53 -6.35
N TYR A 91 -33.23 -19.77 -6.21
CA TYR A 91 -32.67 -20.56 -7.31
C TYR A 91 -33.73 -21.48 -7.91
N LYS A 92 -33.69 -21.59 -9.25
CA LYS A 92 -34.53 -22.47 -10.04
C LYS A 92 -33.67 -23.51 -10.74
N ILE A 93 -33.96 -24.78 -10.56
CA ILE A 93 -33.25 -25.91 -11.15
C ILE A 93 -34.22 -26.78 -11.93
N PRO A 94 -34.16 -26.81 -13.26
CA PRO A 94 -35.04 -27.68 -14.07
C PRO A 94 -34.67 -29.15 -13.95
N LEU A 95 -35.67 -30.01 -13.91
CA LEU A 95 -35.52 -31.47 -13.87
C LEU A 95 -36.24 -32.14 -15.07
N PRO A 96 -35.61 -33.14 -15.73
CA PRO A 96 -34.21 -33.50 -15.62
C PRO A 96 -33.29 -32.40 -16.11
N LEU A 97 -32.02 -32.40 -15.71
CA LEU A 97 -30.99 -31.46 -16.13
C LEU A 97 -30.59 -31.68 -17.61
N THR A 98 -31.54 -31.74 -18.51
CA THR A 98 -31.32 -31.98 -19.94
C THR A 98 -31.05 -30.67 -20.68
N LYS A 99 -30.25 -30.76 -21.74
CA LYS A 99 -29.65 -29.61 -22.42
C LYS A 99 -30.63 -28.68 -23.16
N LYS A 100 -31.93 -29.00 -23.33
CA LYS A 100 -32.86 -28.16 -24.08
C LYS A 100 -34.33 -28.36 -23.64
N GLY A 101 -34.89 -27.33 -23.04
CA GLY A 101 -36.27 -26.87 -23.32
C GLY A 101 -37.42 -27.58 -22.63
N GLU A 102 -37.35 -28.82 -22.26
CA GLU A 102 -38.47 -29.55 -21.66
C GLU A 102 -38.08 -30.10 -20.29
N SER A 103 -38.35 -29.35 -19.25
CA SER A 103 -38.27 -29.84 -17.89
C SER A 103 -39.63 -30.38 -17.47
N ASP A 104 -39.68 -31.57 -16.91
CA ASP A 104 -40.90 -32.17 -16.34
C ASP A 104 -41.24 -31.55 -14.99
N ALA A 105 -40.23 -31.09 -14.27
CA ALA A 105 -40.36 -30.42 -13.00
C ALA A 105 -39.30 -29.32 -12.81
N ASN A 106 -39.60 -28.36 -11.94
CA ASN A 106 -38.65 -27.33 -11.55
C ASN A 106 -38.49 -27.37 -10.01
N ILE A 107 -37.25 -27.39 -9.52
CA ILE A 107 -36.96 -27.18 -8.10
C ILE A 107 -36.76 -25.67 -7.86
N PHE A 108 -37.37 -25.17 -6.81
CA PHE A 108 -37.20 -23.81 -6.35
C PHE A 108 -36.62 -23.84 -4.93
N ILE A 109 -35.56 -23.04 -4.72
CA ILE A 109 -34.91 -22.83 -3.43
C ILE A 109 -34.96 -21.36 -3.13
N LEU A 110 -35.90 -20.93 -2.29
CA LEU A 110 -36.09 -19.52 -1.97
C LEU A 110 -35.25 -19.13 -0.74
N LEU A 111 -34.62 -18.00 -0.82
CA LEU A 111 -33.92 -17.41 0.30
C LEU A 111 -34.85 -16.62 1.20
N ARG A 112 -34.50 -16.50 2.46
CA ARG A 112 -35.23 -15.65 3.41
C ARG A 112 -35.17 -14.19 2.95
N SER A 113 -36.27 -13.45 3.13
CA SER A 113 -36.36 -12.04 2.76
C SER A 113 -35.34 -11.13 3.46
N ASP A 114 -34.97 -11.47 4.70
CA ASP A 114 -34.01 -10.76 5.52
C ASP A 114 -32.55 -11.23 5.33
N PHE A 115 -32.32 -12.21 4.44
CA PHE A 115 -30.96 -12.75 4.20
C PHE A 115 -29.95 -11.66 3.80
N PHE A 116 -30.34 -10.76 2.91
CA PHE A 116 -29.44 -9.70 2.46
C PHE A 116 -29.28 -8.61 3.51
N ASP A 117 -30.31 -8.35 4.32
CA ASP A 117 -30.23 -7.40 5.44
C ASP A 117 -29.27 -7.92 6.52
N GLU A 118 -29.37 -9.20 6.90
CA GLU A 118 -28.46 -9.84 7.83
C GLU A 118 -27.02 -9.83 7.29
N LEU A 119 -26.84 -10.09 6.00
CA LEU A 119 -25.55 -10.03 5.34
C LEU A 119 -24.96 -8.60 5.42
N ALA A 120 -25.74 -7.57 5.10
CA ALA A 120 -25.31 -6.19 5.15
C ALA A 120 -24.94 -5.74 6.58
N ILE A 121 -25.74 -6.13 7.58
CA ILE A 121 -25.45 -5.83 9.00
C ILE A 121 -24.16 -6.52 9.48
N SER A 122 -23.90 -7.75 9.01
CA SER A 122 -22.70 -8.48 9.38
C SER A 122 -21.39 -7.90 8.83
N MET A 123 -21.49 -6.98 7.88
CA MET A 123 -20.34 -6.35 7.22
C MET A 123 -20.03 -4.98 7.82
N ASP A 124 -19.32 -4.92 8.95
CA ASP A 124 -18.92 -3.68 9.62
C ASP A 124 -18.22 -2.68 8.67
N TYR A 125 -17.51 -3.16 7.66
CA TYR A 125 -16.84 -2.30 6.69
C TYR A 125 -17.82 -1.55 5.75
N LEU A 126 -19.12 -1.90 5.74
CA LEU A 126 -20.15 -1.18 5.01
C LEU A 126 -20.61 0.10 5.71
N ALA A 127 -20.17 0.37 6.94
CA ALA A 127 -20.55 1.57 7.68
C ALA A 127 -20.27 2.83 6.85
N GLY A 128 -21.34 3.57 6.53
CA GLY A 128 -21.27 4.77 5.68
C GLY A 128 -21.08 4.52 4.19
N ARG A 129 -21.17 3.27 3.72
CA ARG A 129 -21.13 2.89 2.31
C ARG A 129 -22.47 2.33 1.88
N ASN A 130 -22.73 2.40 0.58
CA ASN A 130 -23.96 1.84 0.00
C ASN A 130 -23.64 0.58 -0.78
N PHE A 131 -24.41 -0.45 -0.54
CA PHE A 131 -24.23 -1.75 -1.17
C PHE A 131 -25.47 -2.11 -1.97
N TYR A 132 -25.28 -2.57 -3.21
CA TYR A 132 -26.34 -2.96 -4.13
C TYR A 132 -26.04 -4.34 -4.69
N ILE A 133 -27.07 -5.13 -4.87
CA ILE A 133 -27.01 -6.41 -5.57
C ILE A 133 -27.97 -6.35 -6.74
N LEU A 134 -27.44 -6.56 -7.95
CA LEU A 134 -28.23 -6.57 -9.17
C LEU A 134 -28.18 -7.95 -9.84
N THR A 135 -29.28 -8.30 -10.47
CA THR A 135 -29.34 -9.44 -11.39
C THR A 135 -28.54 -9.14 -12.68
N PRO A 136 -28.23 -10.17 -13.49
CA PRO A 136 -27.72 -9.99 -14.83
C PRO A 136 -28.57 -9.06 -15.70
N ASP A 137 -29.89 -9.14 -15.52
CA ASP A 137 -30.89 -8.34 -16.26
C ASP A 137 -31.11 -6.93 -15.68
N HIS A 138 -30.22 -6.49 -14.75
CA HIS A 138 -30.25 -5.19 -14.10
C HIS A 138 -31.44 -4.96 -13.15
N GLU A 139 -32.09 -6.01 -12.65
CA GLU A 139 -33.08 -5.88 -11.59
C GLU A 139 -32.40 -5.80 -10.22
N VAL A 140 -32.94 -4.97 -9.33
CA VAL A 140 -32.39 -4.77 -7.99
C VAL A 140 -32.86 -5.87 -7.05
N LEU A 141 -31.93 -6.68 -6.56
CA LEU A 141 -32.22 -7.68 -5.55
C LEU A 141 -32.17 -7.10 -4.14
N PHE A 142 -31.23 -6.16 -3.91
CA PHE A 142 -31.02 -5.57 -2.60
C PHE A 142 -30.33 -4.22 -2.71
N SER A 143 -30.64 -3.31 -1.79
CA SER A 143 -30.01 -2.00 -1.66
C SER A 143 -29.98 -1.58 -0.19
N THR A 144 -28.84 -1.16 0.32
CA THR A 144 -28.74 -0.59 1.69
C THR A 144 -29.19 0.87 1.76
N SER A 145 -29.23 1.57 0.62
CA SER A 145 -29.56 3.00 0.56
C SER A 145 -30.02 3.41 -0.83
N ASP A 146 -30.76 4.50 -0.91
CA ASP A 146 -31.21 5.10 -2.15
C ASP A 146 -30.43 6.39 -2.52
N ASN A 147 -29.24 6.60 -1.93
CA ASN A 147 -28.43 7.80 -2.15
C ASN A 147 -27.91 7.95 -3.58
N ILE A 148 -27.75 6.86 -4.29
CA ILE A 148 -27.44 6.88 -5.73
C ILE A 148 -28.72 6.64 -6.51
N PRO A 149 -29.08 7.53 -7.46
CA PRO A 149 -30.26 7.34 -8.28
C PRO A 149 -30.22 5.98 -8.98
N MET A 150 -31.27 5.19 -8.76
CA MET A 150 -31.37 3.84 -9.31
C MET A 150 -31.27 3.85 -10.84
N GLU A 151 -31.89 4.86 -11.49
CA GLU A 151 -31.81 5.05 -12.92
C GLU A 151 -30.38 5.17 -13.43
N TRP A 152 -29.51 5.91 -12.72
CA TRP A 152 -28.10 5.99 -13.08
C TRP A 152 -27.40 4.64 -12.92
N LEU A 153 -27.68 3.94 -11.81
CA LEU A 153 -27.08 2.65 -11.51
C LEU A 153 -27.44 1.60 -12.58
N LEU A 154 -28.68 1.54 -13.00
CA LEU A 154 -29.19 0.58 -13.98
C LEU A 154 -28.70 0.87 -15.41
N ASN A 155 -28.47 2.14 -15.74
CA ASN A 155 -27.98 2.57 -17.06
C ASN A 155 -26.48 2.33 -17.26
N GLN A 156 -25.75 1.93 -16.23
CA GLN A 156 -24.32 1.66 -16.36
C GLN A 156 -24.07 0.23 -16.89
N ASN A 157 -23.03 0.11 -17.74
CA ASN A 157 -22.57 -1.20 -18.16
C ASN A 157 -21.66 -1.82 -17.07
N TRP A 158 -22.17 -2.85 -16.36
CA TRP A 158 -21.48 -3.58 -15.31
C TRP A 158 -20.89 -4.92 -15.77
N GLU A 159 -20.63 -5.12 -17.07
CA GLU A 159 -20.10 -6.38 -17.60
C GLU A 159 -18.65 -6.65 -17.18
N ASN A 160 -17.88 -5.58 -16.94
CA ASN A 160 -16.50 -5.66 -16.50
C ASN A 160 -16.37 -5.18 -15.06
N GLU A 161 -15.58 -5.91 -14.27
CA GLU A 161 -15.18 -5.47 -12.95
C GLU A 161 -14.35 -4.20 -13.03
N GLY A 162 -14.57 -3.27 -12.11
CA GLY A 162 -13.85 -2.00 -12.14
C GLY A 162 -14.34 -1.00 -11.12
N ILE A 163 -13.72 0.17 -11.18
CA ILE A 163 -14.04 1.31 -10.33
C ILE A 163 -14.51 2.45 -11.22
N ARG A 164 -15.62 3.08 -10.84
CA ARG A 164 -16.22 4.24 -11.53
C ARG A 164 -16.45 5.35 -10.53
N SER A 165 -16.44 6.59 -10.98
CA SER A 165 -16.83 7.75 -10.17
C SER A 165 -18.21 8.23 -10.58
N TYR A 166 -19.03 8.52 -9.60
CA TYR A 166 -20.30 9.22 -9.76
C TYR A 166 -20.25 10.51 -8.98
N LYS A 167 -20.48 11.64 -9.65
CA LYS A 167 -20.38 12.97 -9.07
C LYS A 167 -21.77 13.59 -8.98
N THR A 168 -22.09 14.10 -7.80
CA THR A 168 -23.28 14.91 -7.55
C THR A 168 -22.86 16.30 -7.06
N ASN A 169 -23.83 17.21 -6.97
CA ASN A 169 -23.60 18.53 -6.38
C ASN A 169 -23.31 18.46 -4.86
N GLU A 170 -23.74 17.38 -4.20
CA GLU A 170 -23.65 17.23 -2.75
C GLU A 170 -22.45 16.35 -2.35
N GLU A 171 -22.18 15.30 -3.10
CA GLU A 171 -21.15 14.34 -2.74
C GLU A 171 -20.65 13.55 -3.96
N ASP A 172 -19.34 13.29 -3.99
CA ASP A 172 -18.71 12.44 -4.99
C ASP A 172 -18.62 11.00 -4.46
N TRP A 173 -18.98 10.05 -5.31
CA TRP A 173 -18.99 8.62 -4.99
C TRP A 173 -17.99 7.83 -5.83
N MET A 174 -17.29 6.92 -5.19
CA MET A 174 -16.48 5.92 -5.85
C MET A 174 -17.23 4.58 -5.82
N ILE A 175 -17.55 4.06 -7.02
CA ILE A 175 -18.38 2.87 -7.18
C ILE A 175 -17.52 1.75 -7.73
N SER A 176 -17.40 0.68 -6.97
CA SER A 176 -16.74 -0.55 -7.38
C SER A 176 -17.76 -1.66 -7.62
N ASN A 177 -17.55 -2.45 -8.66
CA ASN A 177 -18.38 -3.61 -8.94
C ASN A 177 -17.55 -4.89 -9.03
N ILE A 178 -18.12 -5.97 -8.53
CA ILE A 178 -17.60 -7.33 -8.61
C ILE A 178 -18.70 -8.22 -9.19
N LEU A 179 -18.30 -9.12 -10.05
CA LEU A 179 -19.21 -10.09 -10.66
C LEU A 179 -19.14 -11.43 -9.94
N SER A 180 -20.29 -12.11 -9.79
CA SER A 180 -20.30 -13.48 -9.31
C SER A 180 -19.45 -14.36 -10.22
N GLN A 181 -18.63 -15.25 -9.63
CA GLN A 181 -17.79 -16.19 -10.39
C GLN A 181 -18.56 -17.25 -11.16
N ARG A 182 -19.87 -17.43 -10.88
CA ARG A 182 -20.71 -18.36 -11.66
C ARG A 182 -20.96 -17.80 -13.05
N LYS A 183 -20.51 -18.54 -14.07
CA LYS A 183 -20.59 -18.10 -15.48
C LYS A 183 -22.02 -17.87 -16.01
N ARG A 184 -23.03 -18.51 -15.42
CA ARG A 184 -24.43 -18.41 -15.90
C ARG A 184 -25.22 -17.28 -15.26
N ASP A 185 -25.02 -17.07 -13.95
CA ASP A 185 -25.75 -16.05 -13.19
C ASP A 185 -24.73 -15.02 -12.68
N ARG A 186 -24.40 -14.06 -13.53
CA ARG A 186 -23.49 -12.96 -13.18
C ARG A 186 -24.20 -11.95 -12.30
N ILE A 187 -24.56 -12.34 -11.09
CA ILE A 187 -25.00 -11.39 -10.07
C ILE A 187 -23.92 -10.33 -9.88
N LYS A 188 -24.33 -9.08 -9.89
CA LYS A 188 -23.44 -7.94 -9.79
C LYS A 188 -23.51 -7.38 -8.37
N TYR A 189 -22.38 -7.38 -7.69
CA TYR A 189 -22.23 -6.76 -6.38
C TYR A 189 -21.60 -5.39 -6.56
N ILE A 190 -22.29 -4.34 -6.15
CA ILE A 190 -21.86 -2.97 -6.33
C ILE A 190 -21.72 -2.33 -4.97
N LEU A 191 -20.52 -1.78 -4.72
CA LEU A 191 -20.21 -1.04 -3.50
C LEU A 191 -19.93 0.41 -3.86
N ALA A 192 -20.76 1.30 -3.36
CA ALA A 192 -20.57 2.74 -3.51
C ALA A 192 -20.02 3.32 -2.20
N THR A 193 -18.89 3.98 -2.29
CA THR A 193 -18.21 4.58 -1.15
C THR A 193 -18.06 6.07 -1.37
N PRO A 194 -18.50 6.92 -0.42
CA PRO A 194 -18.29 8.35 -0.49
C PRO A 194 -16.80 8.69 -0.60
N THR A 195 -16.44 9.58 -1.52
CA THR A 195 -15.04 9.91 -1.79
C THR A 195 -14.33 10.51 -0.57
N HIS A 196 -15.06 11.22 0.29
CA HIS A 196 -14.49 11.80 1.51
C HIS A 196 -13.90 10.74 2.47
N MET A 197 -14.42 9.50 2.46
CA MET A 197 -13.89 8.41 3.28
C MET A 197 -12.47 7.99 2.85
N TYR A 198 -12.17 8.05 1.57
CA TYR A 198 -10.83 7.77 1.05
C TYR A 198 -9.91 8.98 1.15
N VAL A 199 -10.42 10.16 0.76
CA VAL A 199 -9.64 11.40 0.75
C VAL A 199 -9.15 11.75 2.15
N GLY A 200 -9.96 11.54 3.20
CA GLY A 200 -9.56 11.79 4.58
C GLY A 200 -8.37 10.95 5.06
N GLN A 201 -8.21 9.73 4.58
CA GLN A 201 -7.06 8.88 4.88
C GLN A 201 -5.83 9.26 4.05
N VAL A 202 -6.04 9.54 2.76
CA VAL A 202 -4.97 9.95 1.83
C VAL A 202 -4.40 11.31 2.20
N THR A 203 -5.24 12.28 2.59
CA THR A 203 -4.78 13.61 3.04
C THR A 203 -3.92 13.53 4.30
N LYS A 204 -4.25 12.68 5.27
CA LYS A 204 -3.42 12.47 6.45
C LYS A 204 -2.03 11.95 6.07
N ILE A 205 -1.97 10.92 5.22
CA ILE A 205 -0.70 10.35 4.74
C ILE A 205 0.10 11.39 3.97
N ASN A 206 -0.53 12.14 3.07
CA ASN A 206 0.12 13.19 2.30
C ASN A 206 0.67 14.32 3.20
N THR A 207 -0.08 14.72 4.23
CA THR A 207 0.36 15.72 5.21
C THR A 207 1.60 15.24 5.97
N PHE A 208 1.62 13.99 6.44
CA PHE A 208 2.80 13.41 7.08
C PHE A 208 4.01 13.36 6.13
N PHE A 209 3.77 13.04 4.86
CA PHE A 209 4.82 13.02 3.84
C PHE A 209 5.42 14.40 3.60
N VAL A 210 4.58 15.43 3.46
CA VAL A 210 5.01 16.82 3.26
C VAL A 210 5.78 17.33 4.48
N ILE A 211 5.29 17.08 5.71
CA ILE A 211 5.99 17.43 6.95
C ILE A 211 7.34 16.72 7.04
N GLY A 212 7.39 15.44 6.70
CA GLY A 212 8.63 14.65 6.70
C GLY A 212 9.68 15.21 5.74
N ILE A 213 9.31 15.47 4.49
CA ILE A 213 10.21 16.04 3.47
C ILE A 213 10.70 17.43 3.91
N THR A 214 9.79 18.29 4.39
CA THR A 214 10.15 19.64 4.85
C THR A 214 11.12 19.57 6.03
N SER A 215 10.91 18.66 6.97
CA SER A 215 11.80 18.47 8.13
C SER A 215 13.21 18.01 7.69
N ILE A 216 13.30 17.07 6.74
CA ILE A 216 14.58 16.61 6.20
C ILE A 216 15.34 17.75 5.51
N LEU A 217 14.65 18.57 4.73
CA LEU A 217 15.26 19.74 4.06
C LEU A 217 15.77 20.76 5.06
N LEU A 218 15.02 21.05 6.13
CA LEU A 218 15.44 21.97 7.17
C LEU A 218 16.66 21.44 7.93
N ILE A 219 16.66 20.16 8.32
CA ILE A 219 17.80 19.52 8.97
C ILE A 219 19.03 19.57 8.06
N GLY A 220 18.86 19.23 6.78
CA GLY A 220 19.94 19.30 5.79
C GLY A 220 20.51 20.72 5.64
N MET A 221 19.64 21.74 5.61
CA MET A 221 20.05 23.13 5.55
C MET A 221 20.85 23.56 6.78
N VAL A 222 20.35 23.22 7.99
CA VAL A 222 21.05 23.52 9.26
C VAL A 222 22.41 22.82 9.28
N LEU A 223 22.46 21.55 8.90
CA LEU A 223 23.68 20.75 8.88
C LEU A 223 24.72 21.35 7.91
N THR A 224 24.26 21.80 6.74
CA THR A 224 25.10 22.48 5.74
C THR A 224 25.68 23.77 6.31
N ILE A 225 24.88 24.61 6.98
CA ILE A 225 25.34 25.85 7.60
C ILE A 225 26.37 25.55 8.71
N VAL A 226 26.12 24.53 9.54
CA VAL A 226 27.06 24.13 10.59
C VAL A 226 28.39 23.64 10.00
N LEU A 227 28.34 22.81 8.94
CA LEU A 227 29.52 22.30 8.26
C LEU A 227 30.31 23.44 7.60
N ILE A 228 29.64 24.37 6.94
CA ILE A 228 30.29 25.57 6.37
C ILE A 228 30.98 26.37 7.48
N ARG A 229 30.29 26.68 8.55
CA ARG A 229 30.90 27.44 9.67
C ARG A 229 32.08 26.69 10.30
N LYS A 230 31.95 25.40 10.53
CA LYS A 230 33.00 24.61 11.20
C LYS A 230 34.23 24.36 10.32
N ASN A 231 34.04 24.15 9.02
CA ASN A 231 35.14 23.79 8.10
C ASN A 231 35.67 24.99 7.30
N TYR A 232 34.79 25.86 6.83
CA TYR A 232 35.21 26.98 5.96
C TYR A 232 35.83 28.15 6.74
N TYR A 233 35.34 28.44 7.95
CA TYR A 233 35.83 29.54 8.76
C TYR A 233 37.29 29.37 9.18
N PRO A 234 37.76 28.22 9.66
CA PRO A 234 39.17 27.99 9.95
C PRO A 234 40.07 28.09 8.71
N MET A 235 39.57 27.59 7.57
CA MET A 235 40.32 27.65 6.31
C MET A 235 40.55 29.09 5.83
N ARG A 236 39.51 29.93 5.92
CA ARG A 236 39.64 31.35 5.60
C ARG A 236 40.65 32.07 6.50
N HIS A 237 40.68 31.75 7.77
CA HIS A 237 41.66 32.33 8.71
C HIS A 237 43.10 31.90 8.39
N LEU A 238 43.32 30.67 7.94
CA LEU A 238 44.63 30.22 7.44
C LEU A 238 45.05 30.96 6.16
N LEU A 239 44.13 31.13 5.25
CA LEU A 239 44.35 31.92 4.02
C LEU A 239 44.76 33.39 4.34
N GLU A 240 44.04 34.04 5.25
CA GLU A 240 44.36 35.40 5.67
C GLU A 240 45.77 35.52 6.27
N LYS A 241 46.19 34.52 7.10
CA LYS A 241 47.58 34.46 7.60
C LYS A 241 48.62 34.32 6.50
N ILE A 242 48.41 33.43 5.53
CA ILE A 242 49.30 33.21 4.40
C ILE A 242 49.43 34.51 3.53
N TYR A 243 48.33 35.23 3.39
CA TYR A 243 48.35 36.51 2.68
C TYR A 243 49.08 37.63 3.44
N GLN A 244 48.93 37.70 4.76
CA GLN A 244 49.57 38.72 5.61
C GLN A 244 51.10 38.55 5.68
N GLU A 245 51.61 37.34 5.57
CA GLU A 245 53.03 37.05 5.57
C GLU A 245 53.71 37.37 4.23
N GLY A 246 52.98 37.96 3.25
CA GLY A 246 53.54 38.45 1.99
C GLY A 246 54.09 37.36 1.07
N GLN A 247 53.78 36.12 1.34
CA GLN A 247 54.38 34.96 0.66
C GLN A 247 53.78 34.62 -0.70
N LEU A 248 52.70 35.29 -1.13
CA LEU A 248 52.06 35.02 -2.42
C LEU A 248 51.77 36.31 -3.17
N GLU A 249 52.56 36.59 -4.23
CA GLU A 249 52.21 37.58 -5.25
C GLU A 249 50.87 37.18 -5.89
N SER A 250 50.09 38.20 -6.26
CA SER A 250 48.74 38.11 -6.82
C SER A 250 48.66 37.28 -8.11
N LEU A 251 48.68 35.98 -7.96
CA LEU A 251 48.34 35.07 -9.03
C LEU A 251 46.84 34.74 -8.93
N GLN A 252 46.12 34.89 -10.05
CA GLN A 252 44.73 34.44 -10.22
C GLN A 252 44.66 32.92 -9.97
N VAL A 253 44.44 32.53 -8.72
CA VAL A 253 44.29 31.14 -8.39
C VAL A 253 42.80 30.88 -8.19
N TYR A 254 42.26 30.02 -9.02
CA TYR A 254 40.83 29.67 -9.06
C TYR A 254 40.38 28.72 -7.94
N ASN A 255 41.34 28.23 -7.09
CA ASN A 255 41.02 27.21 -6.05
C ASN A 255 41.80 27.51 -4.75
N GLU A 256 41.05 27.76 -3.68
CA GLU A 256 41.53 28.02 -2.33
C GLU A 256 42.40 26.88 -1.78
N TYR A 257 42.13 25.65 -2.13
CA TYR A 257 42.91 24.46 -1.76
C TYR A 257 44.30 24.46 -2.38
N GLU A 258 44.40 24.91 -3.61
CA GLU A 258 45.70 25.02 -4.31
C GLU A 258 46.59 26.10 -3.71
N LEU A 259 45.99 27.19 -3.25
CA LEU A 259 46.72 28.26 -2.52
C LEU A 259 47.28 27.74 -1.21
N ILE A 260 46.49 27.03 -0.42
CA ILE A 260 46.93 26.42 0.84
C ILE A 260 48.02 25.40 0.58
N PHE A 261 47.86 24.53 -0.43
CA PHE A 261 48.85 23.53 -0.78
C PHE A 261 50.21 24.17 -1.16
N ARG A 262 50.19 25.21 -2.01
CA ARG A 262 51.39 25.95 -2.40
C ARG A 262 52.04 26.67 -1.22
N GLY A 263 51.25 27.27 -0.33
CA GLY A 263 51.76 27.90 0.90
C GLY A 263 52.47 26.89 1.82
N ILE A 264 51.87 25.70 2.01
CA ILE A 264 52.49 24.60 2.80
C ILE A 264 53.78 24.12 2.10
N ASP A 265 53.75 23.87 0.81
CA ASP A 265 54.93 23.39 0.05
C ASP A 265 56.09 24.37 0.12
N LYS A 266 55.79 25.69 -0.03
CA LYS A 266 56.79 26.75 0.12
C LYS A 266 57.38 26.79 1.53
N SER A 267 56.54 26.78 2.55
CA SER A 267 56.98 26.74 3.97
C SER A 267 57.83 25.52 4.28
N TYR A 268 57.47 24.36 3.73
CA TYR A 268 58.25 23.14 3.89
C TYR A 268 59.64 23.23 3.22
N LYS A 269 59.72 23.79 2.01
CA LYS A 269 60.98 24.04 1.28
C LYS A 269 61.88 25.05 2.01
N GLU A 270 61.29 26.14 2.53
CA GLU A 270 62.02 27.12 3.34
C GLU A 270 62.57 26.50 4.62
N LYS A 271 61.80 25.68 5.32
CA LYS A 271 62.24 24.95 6.49
C LYS A 271 63.39 24.00 6.16
N GLN A 272 63.33 23.27 5.05
CA GLN A 272 64.42 22.39 4.61
C GLN A 272 65.68 23.18 4.27
N SER A 273 65.55 24.32 3.62
CA SER A 273 66.66 25.22 3.31
C SER A 273 67.33 25.75 4.57
N LEU A 274 66.54 26.24 5.53
CA LEU A 274 67.05 26.68 6.83
C LEU A 274 67.77 25.55 7.62
N LEU A 275 67.21 24.35 7.62
CA LEU A 275 67.87 23.20 8.25
C LEU A 275 69.16 22.81 7.57
N SER A 276 69.23 22.91 6.24
CA SER A 276 70.51 22.66 5.49
C SER A 276 71.55 23.72 5.78
N GLN A 277 71.17 25.01 5.88
CA GLN A 277 72.04 26.10 6.26
C GLN A 277 72.56 25.94 7.69
N LEU A 278 71.69 25.60 8.65
CA LEU A 278 72.06 25.29 10.02
C LEU A 278 73.05 24.13 10.11
N ASN A 279 72.83 23.05 9.36
CA ASN A 279 73.74 21.92 9.31
C ASN A 279 75.12 22.31 8.67
N ALA A 280 75.09 23.11 7.63
CA ALA A 280 76.34 23.65 7.02
C ALA A 280 77.12 24.52 8.01
N GLN A 281 76.43 25.46 8.72
CA GLN A 281 77.06 26.27 9.75
C GLN A 281 77.60 25.39 10.90
N LYS A 282 76.86 24.40 11.37
CA LYS A 282 77.28 23.46 12.38
C LYS A 282 78.55 22.68 11.97
N ASN A 283 78.66 22.28 10.71
CA ASN A 283 79.86 21.65 10.16
C ASN A 283 81.04 22.62 10.10
N ILE A 284 80.87 23.86 9.69
CA ILE A 284 81.95 24.86 9.70
C ILE A 284 82.44 25.14 11.11
N VAL A 285 81.54 25.27 12.09
CA VAL A 285 81.87 25.48 13.48
C VAL A 285 82.64 24.24 14.02
N LYS A 286 82.24 23.02 13.63
CA LYS A 286 82.87 21.78 14.00
C LYS A 286 84.28 21.70 13.41
N GLU A 287 84.49 22.01 12.14
CA GLU A 287 85.82 22.05 11.52
C GLU A 287 86.69 23.09 12.19
N HIS A 288 86.23 24.27 12.50
CA HIS A 288 86.96 25.33 13.17
C HIS A 288 87.37 24.92 14.63
N LEU A 289 86.46 24.23 15.32
CA LEU A 289 86.79 23.67 16.66
C LEU A 289 87.84 22.58 16.58
N ILE A 290 87.76 21.67 15.59
CA ILE A 290 88.82 20.62 15.38
C ILE A 290 90.13 21.28 15.04
N GLU A 291 90.22 22.27 14.17
CA GLU A 291 91.42 23.00 13.82
C GLU A 291 92.05 23.70 15.02
N ARG A 292 91.25 24.32 15.89
CA ARG A 292 91.75 24.93 17.14
C ARG A 292 92.26 23.93 18.12
N LEU A 293 91.62 22.76 18.29
CA LEU A 293 92.12 21.70 19.12
C LEU A 293 93.43 21.14 18.63
N LEU A 294 93.60 20.97 17.32
CA LEU A 294 94.85 20.49 16.72
C LEU A 294 96.02 21.52 16.89
N LYS A 295 95.72 22.82 16.97
CA LYS A 295 96.71 23.87 17.23
C LYS A 295 97.07 24.07 18.71
N GLY A 296 96.60 23.26 19.62
CA GLY A 296 96.97 23.23 21.03
C GLY A 296 96.44 24.43 21.86
N GLN A 297 95.43 25.18 21.36
CA GLN A 297 94.85 26.25 22.15
C GLN A 297 93.83 25.74 23.11
N SER A 298 94.03 25.89 24.42
CA SER A 298 93.08 25.49 25.47
C SER A 298 91.82 26.27 25.41
N MET A 299 90.69 25.61 25.33
CA MET A 299 89.36 26.14 25.17
C MET A 299 88.66 26.12 26.53
N SER A 300 88.26 27.27 27.02
CA SER A 300 87.18 27.37 28.02
C SER A 300 85.83 27.40 27.28
N LEU A 301 85.32 26.21 27.00
CA LEU A 301 83.95 26.06 26.46
C LEU A 301 82.93 26.39 27.55
N SER A 302 82.05 27.33 27.28
CA SER A 302 80.92 27.57 28.18
C SER A 302 80.00 26.33 28.23
N ILE A 303 79.38 26.10 29.37
CA ILE A 303 78.48 24.91 29.60
C ILE A 303 77.36 24.80 28.58
N GLU A 304 76.94 25.94 27.98
CA GLU A 304 75.89 25.99 26.95
C GLU A 304 76.32 25.40 25.61
N ASP A 305 77.60 25.53 25.21
CA ASP A 305 78.15 24.97 23.97
C ASP A 305 78.34 23.43 24.07
N GLN A 306 78.34 22.85 25.29
CA GLN A 306 78.47 21.43 25.48
C GLN A 306 77.16 20.66 25.37
N MET A 307 76.03 21.32 25.57
CA MET A 307 74.67 20.65 25.50
C MET A 307 74.23 20.34 24.08
N ASP A 308 74.69 21.03 23.08
CA ASP A 308 74.23 20.85 21.67
C ASP A 308 75.08 19.89 20.85
N MET A 309 76.12 19.32 21.44
CA MET A 309 76.99 18.36 20.75
C MET A 309 76.54 16.91 21.05
N ASP A 310 76.15 16.21 19.97
CA ASP A 310 75.72 14.85 19.96
C ASP A 310 76.79 13.97 20.67
N VAL A 311 76.37 13.09 21.60
CA VAL A 311 77.23 12.24 22.47
C VAL A 311 78.28 11.44 21.68
N SER A 312 77.99 11.10 20.41
CA SER A 312 78.92 10.38 19.50
C SER A 312 80.12 11.22 19.09
N SER A 313 79.93 12.56 18.97
CA SER A 313 81.05 13.47 18.65
C SER A 313 82.00 13.70 19.84
N PHE A 314 81.47 13.60 21.06
CA PHE A 314 82.24 13.78 22.28
C PHE A 314 83.13 12.57 22.60
N GLN A 315 82.70 11.37 22.25
CA GLN A 315 83.52 10.15 22.40
C GLN A 315 84.71 10.14 21.41
N GLN A 316 84.52 10.62 20.18
CA GLN A 316 85.61 10.74 19.21
C GLN A 316 86.68 11.80 19.62
N MET A 317 86.23 12.94 20.19
CA MET A 317 87.18 13.96 20.69
C MET A 317 88.00 13.51 21.86
N LYS A 318 87.43 12.69 22.81
CA LYS A 318 88.21 12.13 23.96
C LYS A 318 89.32 11.16 23.54
N LEU A 319 89.15 10.44 22.45
CA LEU A 319 90.14 9.55 21.89
C LEU A 319 91.37 10.25 21.30
N ILE A 320 91.24 11.48 20.79
CA ILE A 320 92.30 12.29 20.18
C ILE A 320 93.20 12.97 21.26
N GLN A 321 92.65 13.17 22.48
CA GLN A 321 93.36 13.78 23.58
C GLN A 321 94.28 12.79 24.33
N PHE A 322 94.30 11.47 24.04
CA PHE A 322 95.07 10.46 24.67
C PHE A 322 96.08 9.76 23.73
N VAL A 323 96.40 10.30 22.58
CA VAL A 323 97.48 9.98 21.69
C VAL A 323 98.45 11.16 21.64
#